data_2637f5a66c65ae6fb54fec4bdfe1166f
#
_entry.id   2637f5a66c65ae6fb54fec4bdfe1166f
#
_cell.length_a   1.000
_cell.length_b   1.000
_cell.length_c   1.000
_cell.angle_alpha   90.00
_cell.angle_beta   90.00
_cell.angle_gamma   90.00
#
_symmetry.space_group_name_H-M   'P 1'
#
loop_
_entity.id
_entity.type
_entity.pdbx_description
1 polymer ?
#
loop_
_entity_poly.entity_id
_entity_poly.type
_entity_poly.pdbx_seq_one_letter_code
_entity_poly.pdbx_strand_id
1 'polypeptide(L)'
;MNITGHEVEKLEDPFGLLSGDRYEFFLEIDVEVEDELYSEKGVGLKVIFVSDNDLDKISSYYFYERGSEKVLDFSLEEDEEELVLSYCRQHREV
;
A
#
# COMPACT_ATOMS: atom_id res chain seq x y z
N MET A 1 12.65 5.80 0.75
CA MET A 1 11.70 4.78 0.24
C MET A 1 11.18 5.21 -1.11
N ASN A 2 11.26 4.34 -2.09
CA ASN A 2 10.73 4.60 -3.43
C ASN A 2 9.74 3.51 -3.81
N ILE A 3 8.66 3.89 -4.47
CA ILE A 3 7.68 2.96 -5.01
C ILE A 3 8.04 2.72 -6.47
N THR A 4 8.40 1.49 -6.81
CA THR A 4 8.90 1.15 -8.16
C THR A 4 7.88 0.44 -9.03
N GLY A 5 6.78 -0.01 -8.45
CA GLY A 5 5.72 -0.66 -9.20
C GLY A 5 4.54 -0.97 -8.30
N HIS A 6 3.46 -1.45 -8.90
CA HIS A 6 2.27 -1.78 -8.12
C HIS A 6 1.35 -2.74 -8.87
N GLU A 7 0.49 -3.40 -8.08
CA GLU A 7 -0.70 -4.07 -8.57
C GLU A 7 -1.86 -3.48 -7.77
N VAL A 8 -3.02 -3.30 -8.41
CA VAL A 8 -4.19 -2.73 -7.77
C VAL A 8 -5.44 -3.49 -8.17
N GLU A 9 -6.32 -3.71 -7.21
CA GLU A 9 -7.61 -4.34 -7.45
C GLU A 9 -8.67 -3.60 -6.66
N LYS A 10 -9.79 -3.29 -7.31
CA LYS A 10 -10.93 -2.69 -6.62
C LYS A 10 -11.67 -3.78 -5.86
N LEU A 11 -11.87 -3.56 -4.56
CA LEU A 11 -12.58 -4.51 -3.71
C LEU A 11 -14.09 -4.31 -3.85
N GLU A 12 -14.80 -5.40 -4.03
CA GLU A 12 -16.25 -5.36 -4.16
C GLU A 12 -16.93 -5.36 -2.79
N ASP A 13 -18.04 -4.63 -2.70
CA ASP A 13 -18.89 -4.63 -1.51
C ASP A 13 -20.32 -4.94 -1.97
N PRO A 14 -20.64 -6.23 -2.21
CA PRO A 14 -21.91 -6.63 -2.80
C PRO A 14 -23.11 -6.30 -1.93
N PHE A 15 -22.92 -6.07 -0.65
CA PHE A 15 -24.02 -5.76 0.27
C PHE A 15 -24.15 -4.26 0.57
N GLY A 16 -23.24 -3.44 0.06
CA GLY A 16 -23.28 -2.01 0.28
C GLY A 16 -23.13 -1.59 1.74
N LEU A 17 -22.38 -2.37 2.53
CA LEU A 17 -22.23 -2.13 3.96
C LEU A 17 -21.15 -1.13 4.28
N LEU A 18 -20.22 -0.90 3.36
CA LEU A 18 -19.09 -0.01 3.55
C LEU A 18 -19.29 1.25 2.70
N SER A 19 -18.99 2.41 3.26
CA SER A 19 -19.02 3.65 2.48
C SER A 19 -17.74 3.81 1.67
N GLY A 20 -17.87 4.42 0.48
CA GLY A 20 -16.76 4.69 -0.40
C GLY A 20 -16.26 3.47 -1.17
N ASP A 21 -15.31 3.72 -2.04
CA ASP A 21 -14.66 2.69 -2.83
C ASP A 21 -13.37 2.26 -2.14
N ARG A 22 -13.12 0.95 -2.13
CA ARG A 22 -11.92 0.38 -1.53
C ARG A 22 -11.07 -0.28 -2.59
N TYR A 23 -9.74 -0.09 -2.48
CA TYR A 23 -8.78 -0.66 -3.40
C TYR A 23 -7.67 -1.34 -2.60
N GLU A 24 -7.27 -2.52 -3.07
CA GLU A 24 -6.14 -3.22 -2.49
C GLU A 24 -4.94 -2.99 -3.39
N PHE A 25 -3.88 -2.39 -2.83
CA PHE A 25 -2.64 -2.15 -3.54
C PHE A 25 -1.55 -3.06 -3.01
N PHE A 26 -0.77 -3.61 -3.93
CA PHE A 26 0.49 -4.28 -3.60
C PHE A 26 1.59 -3.44 -4.23
N LEU A 27 2.31 -2.69 -3.42
CA LEU A 27 3.35 -1.79 -3.87
C LEU A 27 4.72 -2.45 -3.79
N GLU A 28 5.53 -2.27 -4.81
CA GLU A 28 6.93 -2.68 -4.79
C GLU A 28 7.75 -1.53 -4.23
N ILE A 29 8.48 -1.80 -3.16
CA ILE A 29 9.21 -0.78 -2.41
C ILE A 29 10.71 -1.03 -2.59
N ASP A 30 11.43 0.01 -3.01
CA ASP A 30 12.88 0.02 -3.08
C ASP A 30 13.43 0.69 -1.83
N VAL A 31 14.25 -0.02 -1.08
CA VAL A 31 14.88 0.49 0.13
C VAL A 31 16.39 0.30 0.04
N GLU A 32 17.13 1.15 0.76
CA GLU A 32 18.59 1.09 0.81
C GLU A 32 19.05 -0.19 1.50
N VAL A 33 20.20 -0.72 1.09
CA VAL A 33 20.77 -1.94 1.67
C VAL A 33 21.00 -1.81 3.17
N GLU A 34 21.33 -0.61 3.63
CA GLU A 34 21.56 -0.33 5.06
C GLU A 34 20.28 -0.17 5.87
N ASP A 35 19.12 -0.08 5.21
CA ASP A 35 17.83 0.08 5.90
C ASP A 35 17.44 -1.22 6.58
N GLU A 36 16.93 -1.13 7.80
CA GLU A 36 16.47 -2.30 8.56
C GLU A 36 15.34 -3.05 7.83
N LEU A 37 14.59 -2.35 6.99
CA LEU A 37 13.52 -2.94 6.21
C LEU A 37 14.03 -3.76 5.02
N TYR A 38 15.30 -3.60 4.66
CA TYR A 38 15.86 -4.23 3.47
C TYR A 38 15.75 -5.76 3.49
N SER A 39 15.38 -6.33 2.35
CA SER A 39 15.41 -7.77 2.13
C SER A 39 15.96 -8.04 0.73
N GLU A 40 16.83 -9.05 0.61
CA GLU A 40 17.34 -9.49 -0.70
C GLU A 40 16.22 -10.00 -1.60
N LYS A 41 15.16 -10.49 -1.02
CA LYS A 41 13.98 -10.99 -1.76
C LYS A 41 13.06 -9.86 -2.21
N GLY A 42 13.33 -8.64 -1.76
CA GLY A 42 12.51 -7.50 -2.06
C GLY A 42 11.48 -7.22 -0.97
N VAL A 43 10.99 -5.99 -0.95
CA VAL A 43 10.02 -5.53 0.04
C VAL A 43 8.75 -5.09 -0.68
N GLY A 44 7.61 -5.49 -0.14
CA GLY A 44 6.31 -5.04 -0.61
C GLY A 44 5.56 -4.33 0.50
N LEU A 45 4.60 -3.53 0.10
CA LEU A 45 3.69 -2.85 1.01
C LEU A 45 2.27 -3.11 0.52
N LYS A 46 1.49 -3.80 1.32
CA LYS A 46 0.07 -3.98 1.04
C LYS A 46 -0.68 -2.82 1.67
N VAL A 47 -1.55 -2.17 0.90
CA VAL A 47 -2.31 -1.00 1.34
C VAL A 47 -3.77 -1.19 1.00
N ILE A 48 -4.64 -0.92 1.95
CA ILE A 48 -6.08 -0.79 1.69
C ILE A 48 -6.38 0.71 1.62
N PHE A 49 -6.65 1.17 0.42
CA PHE A 49 -6.93 2.57 0.11
C PHE A 49 -8.44 2.77 -0.01
N VAL A 50 -8.96 3.79 0.66
CA VAL A 50 -10.39 4.11 0.66
C VAL A 50 -10.59 5.49 0.07
N SER A 51 -11.51 5.59 -0.89
CA SER A 51 -11.92 6.86 -1.48
C SER A 51 -13.42 7.05 -1.23
N ASP A 52 -13.78 8.07 -0.46
CA ASP A 52 -15.15 8.34 -0.06
C ASP A 52 -15.43 9.85 -0.12
N ASN A 53 -16.26 10.27 -1.09
CA ASN A 53 -16.67 11.67 -1.27
C ASN A 53 -15.48 12.64 -1.29
N ASP A 54 -14.49 12.36 -2.14
CA ASP A 54 -13.27 13.14 -2.29
C ASP A 54 -12.33 13.09 -1.09
N LEU A 55 -12.66 12.28 -0.09
CA LEU A 55 -11.78 12.01 1.03
C LEU A 55 -11.08 10.68 0.79
N ASP A 56 -9.78 10.75 0.66
CA ASP A 56 -8.95 9.57 0.43
C ASP A 56 -8.14 9.26 1.70
N LYS A 57 -8.07 8.00 2.05
CA LYS A 57 -7.29 7.59 3.23
C LYS A 57 -6.76 6.18 3.07
N ILE A 58 -5.72 5.88 3.85
CA ILE A 58 -5.20 4.54 4.00
C ILE A 58 -5.94 3.92 5.20
N SER A 59 -6.71 2.86 4.95
CA SER A 59 -7.46 2.18 6.00
C SER A 59 -6.55 1.26 6.81
N SER A 60 -5.67 0.54 6.12
CA SER A 60 -4.71 -0.34 6.77
C SER A 60 -3.55 -0.61 5.81
N TYR A 61 -2.44 -1.04 6.37
CA TYR A 61 -1.28 -1.42 5.57
C TYR A 61 -0.37 -2.34 6.38
N TYR A 62 0.51 -3.06 5.67
CA TYR A 62 1.64 -3.73 6.29
C TYR A 62 2.75 -3.96 5.26
N PHE A 63 3.99 -3.97 5.75
CA PHE A 63 5.14 -4.36 4.93
C PHE A 63 5.28 -5.88 4.95
N TYR A 64 5.81 -6.43 3.87
CA TYR A 64 6.08 -7.86 3.80
C TYR A 64 7.31 -8.13 2.94
N GLU A 65 7.94 -9.27 3.19
CA GLU A 65 9.05 -9.73 2.36
C GLU A 65 8.47 -10.42 1.14
N ARG A 66 8.87 -9.98 -0.04
CA ARG A 66 8.39 -10.58 -1.28
C ARG A 66 8.96 -11.99 -1.41
N GLY A 67 8.19 -12.88 -2.01
CA GLY A 67 8.57 -14.28 -2.15
C GLY A 67 8.13 -15.15 -0.99
N SER A 68 8.57 -14.85 0.23
CA SER A 68 8.14 -15.59 1.43
C SER A 68 6.81 -15.11 1.98
N GLU A 69 6.42 -13.87 1.64
CA GLU A 69 5.23 -13.17 2.16
C GLU A 69 5.24 -12.96 3.67
N LYS A 70 6.42 -13.06 4.28
CA LYS A 70 6.57 -12.81 5.72
C LYS A 70 6.26 -11.34 6.03
N VAL A 71 5.37 -11.11 6.98
CA VAL A 71 5.04 -9.74 7.43
C VAL A 71 6.22 -9.16 8.20
N LEU A 72 6.57 -7.91 7.86
CA LEU A 72 7.65 -7.17 8.49
C LEU A 72 7.05 -6.13 9.42
N ASP A 73 7.52 -6.10 10.67
CA ASP A 73 6.96 -5.23 11.71
C ASP A 73 7.57 -3.83 11.65
N PHE A 74 7.15 -3.06 10.64
CA PHE A 74 7.56 -1.68 10.44
C PHE A 74 6.35 -0.82 10.18
N SER A 75 6.45 0.46 10.52
CA SER A 75 5.40 1.44 10.28
C SER A 75 5.89 2.53 9.34
N LEU A 76 4.95 3.10 8.58
CA LEU A 76 5.24 4.26 7.74
C LEU A 76 5.42 5.50 8.60
N GLU A 77 6.39 6.32 8.24
CA GLU A 77 6.54 7.65 8.83
C GLU A 77 5.53 8.58 8.14
N GLU A 78 5.30 9.75 8.71
CA GLU A 78 4.29 10.68 8.22
C GLU A 78 4.50 11.07 6.76
N ASP A 79 5.74 11.39 6.38
CA ASP A 79 6.06 11.73 4.99
C ASP A 79 5.93 10.54 4.05
N GLU A 80 6.20 9.35 4.54
CA GLU A 80 6.01 8.12 3.77
C GLU A 80 4.53 7.81 3.57
N GLU A 81 3.70 8.05 4.58
CA GLU A 81 2.25 7.89 4.45
C GLU A 81 1.69 8.82 3.38
N GLU A 82 2.17 10.07 3.33
CA GLU A 82 1.75 11.03 2.32
C GLU A 82 2.16 10.59 0.93
N LEU A 83 3.37 10.04 0.78
CA LEU A 83 3.86 9.51 -0.49
C LEU A 83 2.98 8.35 -0.97
N VAL A 84 2.68 7.41 -0.08
CA VAL A 84 1.85 6.25 -0.39
C VAL A 84 0.43 6.67 -0.75
N LEU A 85 -0.14 7.59 0.02
CA LEU A 85 -1.50 8.08 -0.23
C LEU A 85 -1.59 8.77 -1.59
N SER A 86 -0.62 9.62 -1.91
CA SER A 86 -0.56 10.31 -3.20
C SER A 86 -0.42 9.32 -4.37
N TYR A 87 0.43 8.31 -4.19
CA TYR A 87 0.64 7.28 -5.20
C TYR A 87 -0.64 6.50 -5.46
N CYS A 88 -1.32 6.05 -4.41
CA CYS A 88 -2.57 5.31 -4.54
C CYS A 88 -3.66 6.15 -5.21
N ARG A 89 -3.73 7.43 -4.85
CA ARG A 89 -4.70 8.34 -5.46
C ARG A 89 -4.49 8.45 -6.98
N GLN A 90 -3.24 8.47 -7.42
CA GLN A 90 -2.90 8.60 -8.84
C GLN A 90 -3.08 7.30 -9.62
N HIS A 91 -3.03 6.16 -8.96
CA HIS A 91 -3.02 4.85 -9.60
C HIS A 91 -4.22 3.96 -9.27
N ARG A 92 -5.28 4.54 -8.73
CA ARG A 92 -6.45 3.76 -8.31
C ARG A 92 -7.33 3.27 -9.47
N GLU A 93 -7.10 3.77 -10.66
CA GLU A 93 -7.87 3.34 -11.82
C GLU A 93 -7.38 1.97 -12.31
N VAL A 94 -8.31 1.04 -12.42
CA VAL A 94 -8.04 -0.35 -12.81
C VAL A 94 -8.62 -0.61 -14.18
#